data_7af0a77bc39e7263da914727ef27f86d
#
_entry.id   7af0a77bc39e7263da914727ef27f86d
#
_cell.length_a   1.000
_cell.length_b   1.000
_cell.length_c   1.000
_cell.angle_alpha   90.00
_cell.angle_beta   90.00
_cell.angle_gamma   90.00
#
_symmetry.space_group_name_H-M   'P 1'
#
loop_
_entity.id
_entity.type
_entity.pdbx_description
1 polymer ?
#
loop_
_entity_poly.entity_id
_entity_poly.type
_entity_poly.pdbx_seq_one_letter_code
_entity_poly.pdbx_strand_id
1 'polypeptide(L)'
;MGGGDAGDATSKTRVVVVGGGVAGAVLAKSMQFLADVVLIDPKEYFEIPWAELRSMVEPSFSDRSLIKHTDYLTNARVITSSAVNITENQVLTADGNSVSFDYLVIATGHAYSTPTSKKERLEQFQQDNQKIKSSQSVLIVGGGPSGVELAGEIAVDYPDKKVTIVHKGSRVLEFIGHKASKKTLDWLISKKVEVLLDQSVDLDSISEGDGVYTTSTGQKISADCHFVCVGKPLGSSWLQDSALRDCLNENRRLMVDEYLRVKGRSNIFAIGDITDIPEIKQGFLAERHATVVIKNLKLLMKGTKENKLAKYKAASPMAIVSLGRKEGVAQLPFATMIGCLPGLIKSKDLFVGRTRKTLGLVSST
;
A
#
# COMPACT_ATOMS: atom_id res chain seq x y z
N MET A 1 13.32 14.73 -58.99
CA MET A 1 13.00 15.51 -57.81
C MET A 1 11.88 14.78 -57.10
N GLY A 2 12.20 13.98 -56.13
CA GLY A 2 11.24 13.26 -55.28
C GLY A 2 11.50 13.67 -53.84
N GLY A 3 10.69 14.63 -53.35
CA GLY A 3 10.67 14.99 -51.95
C GLY A 3 10.04 13.86 -51.17
N GLY A 4 10.84 13.12 -50.43
CA GLY A 4 10.34 12.20 -49.40
C GLY A 4 9.72 13.00 -48.25
N ASP A 5 8.43 12.87 -48.08
CA ASP A 5 7.69 13.36 -46.95
C ASP A 5 8.15 12.56 -45.71
N ALA A 6 9.05 13.14 -44.94
CA ALA A 6 9.41 12.61 -43.64
C ALA A 6 8.22 12.81 -42.73
N GLY A 7 7.37 11.78 -42.64
CA GLY A 7 6.25 11.76 -41.73
C GLY A 7 6.72 12.12 -40.33
N ASP A 8 6.24 13.25 -39.83
CA ASP A 8 6.43 13.72 -38.47
C ASP A 8 5.89 12.64 -37.53
N ALA A 9 6.79 11.87 -36.95
CA ALA A 9 6.44 10.89 -35.92
C ALA A 9 5.97 11.68 -34.71
N THR A 10 4.65 11.97 -34.65
CA THR A 10 4.04 12.63 -33.50
C THR A 10 4.47 11.90 -32.23
N SER A 11 5.33 12.53 -31.45
CA SER A 11 5.86 11.95 -30.22
C SER A 11 4.68 11.53 -29.33
N LYS A 12 4.67 10.27 -28.89
CA LYS A 12 3.61 9.80 -27.99
C LYS A 12 3.57 10.67 -26.74
N THR A 13 2.36 11.03 -26.29
CA THR A 13 2.14 11.72 -25.01
C THR A 13 2.84 10.99 -23.88
N ARG A 14 3.67 11.71 -23.13
CA ARG A 14 4.42 11.12 -22.00
C ARG A 14 3.65 11.21 -20.71
N VAL A 15 3.43 10.05 -20.10
CA VAL A 15 2.78 9.90 -18.78
C VAL A 15 3.82 9.40 -17.77
N VAL A 16 4.20 10.26 -16.83
CA VAL A 16 5.10 9.88 -15.73
C VAL A 16 4.26 9.47 -14.52
N VAL A 17 4.58 8.32 -13.94
CA VAL A 17 3.94 7.77 -12.73
C VAL A 17 4.99 7.69 -11.63
N VAL A 18 4.77 8.38 -10.51
CA VAL A 18 5.65 8.34 -9.34
C VAL A 18 5.02 7.47 -8.26
N GLY A 19 5.64 6.33 -7.98
CA GLY A 19 5.18 5.30 -7.06
C GLY A 19 4.57 4.09 -7.77
N GLY A 20 5.21 2.94 -7.62
CA GLY A 20 4.84 1.65 -8.20
C GLY A 20 4.00 0.77 -7.26
N GLY A 21 3.28 1.39 -6.30
CA GLY A 21 2.32 0.69 -5.44
C GLY A 21 1.04 0.30 -6.18
N VAL A 22 -0.01 -0.07 -5.42
CA VAL A 22 -1.27 -0.62 -5.97
C VAL A 22 -1.85 0.25 -7.10
N ALA A 23 -2.00 1.55 -6.86
CA ALA A 23 -2.60 2.46 -7.85
C ALA A 23 -1.67 2.72 -9.04
N GLY A 24 -0.39 3.00 -8.77
CA GLY A 24 0.58 3.33 -9.82
C GLY A 24 0.88 2.15 -10.73
N ALA A 25 1.01 0.94 -10.19
CA ALA A 25 1.22 -0.28 -10.99
C ALA A 25 0.06 -0.54 -11.96
N VAL A 26 -1.18 -0.44 -11.48
CA VAL A 26 -2.39 -0.63 -12.31
C VAL A 26 -2.48 0.44 -13.39
N LEU A 27 -2.19 1.70 -13.05
CA LEU A 27 -2.24 2.80 -14.01
C LEU A 27 -1.15 2.64 -15.08
N ALA A 28 0.10 2.43 -14.68
CA ALA A 28 1.22 2.25 -15.62
C ALA A 28 0.97 1.06 -16.56
N LYS A 29 0.53 -0.09 -16.01
CA LYS A 29 0.14 -1.27 -16.81
C LYS A 29 -0.93 -0.95 -17.84
N SER A 30 -1.95 -0.18 -17.46
CA SER A 30 -3.08 0.13 -18.34
C SER A 30 -2.74 1.14 -19.44
N MET A 31 -1.73 1.97 -19.21
CA MET A 31 -1.36 3.06 -20.12
C MET A 31 -0.17 2.73 -21.04
N GLN A 32 0.65 1.74 -20.74
CA GLN A 32 1.93 1.48 -21.40
C GLN A 32 1.88 1.31 -22.92
N PHE A 33 0.75 0.87 -23.48
CA PHE A 33 0.60 0.74 -24.95
C PHE A 33 -0.07 1.96 -25.59
N LEU A 34 -0.60 2.88 -24.77
CA LEU A 34 -1.35 4.06 -25.23
C LEU A 34 -0.52 5.34 -25.17
N ALA A 35 0.50 5.38 -24.31
CA ALA A 35 1.36 6.53 -24.05
C ALA A 35 2.82 6.09 -23.92
N ASP A 36 3.75 7.06 -23.93
CA ASP A 36 5.13 6.87 -23.46
C ASP A 36 5.11 6.91 -21.92
N VAL A 37 5.04 5.71 -21.30
CA VAL A 37 4.93 5.61 -19.85
C VAL A 37 6.29 5.47 -19.19
N VAL A 38 6.54 6.29 -18.16
CA VAL A 38 7.71 6.18 -17.29
C VAL A 38 7.22 5.96 -15.86
N LEU A 39 7.57 4.83 -15.25
CA LEU A 39 7.36 4.55 -13.84
C LEU A 39 8.64 4.90 -13.06
N ILE A 40 8.51 5.71 -12.02
CA ILE A 40 9.57 6.03 -11.06
C ILE A 40 9.20 5.43 -9.72
N ASP A 41 9.97 4.46 -9.23
CA ASP A 41 9.80 3.84 -7.90
C ASP A 41 11.17 3.46 -7.34
N PRO A 42 11.46 3.70 -6.07
CA PRO A 42 12.73 3.28 -5.47
C PRO A 42 12.91 1.76 -5.43
N LYS A 43 11.83 0.99 -5.47
CA LYS A 43 11.87 -0.48 -5.50
C LYS A 43 11.80 -1.00 -6.94
N GLU A 44 12.56 -2.05 -7.24
CA GLU A 44 12.47 -2.73 -8.53
C GLU A 44 11.20 -3.59 -8.70
N TYR A 45 10.38 -3.69 -7.64
CA TYR A 45 9.23 -4.59 -7.57
C TYR A 45 7.99 -3.91 -6.97
N PHE A 46 6.85 -4.39 -7.41
CA PHE A 46 5.56 -4.20 -6.75
C PHE A 46 5.36 -5.28 -5.68
N GLU A 47 5.03 -4.87 -4.47
CA GLU A 47 4.63 -5.77 -3.39
C GLU A 47 3.12 -5.70 -3.19
N ILE A 48 2.45 -6.85 -3.15
CA ILE A 48 1.02 -6.94 -2.86
C ILE A 48 0.83 -6.69 -1.35
N PRO A 49 0.29 -5.53 -0.91
CA PRO A 49 0.37 -5.12 0.48
C PRO A 49 -0.34 -6.05 1.46
N TRP A 50 -1.46 -6.63 1.04
CA TRP A 50 -2.23 -7.52 1.91
C TRP A 50 -1.66 -8.95 2.01
N ALA A 51 -0.61 -9.25 1.26
CA ALA A 51 0.14 -10.50 1.34
C ALA A 51 1.38 -10.41 2.25
N GLU A 52 1.80 -9.20 2.64
CA GLU A 52 3.01 -8.93 3.42
C GLU A 52 3.09 -9.79 4.68
N LEU A 53 2.04 -9.75 5.50
CA LEU A 53 2.06 -10.37 6.83
C LEU A 53 2.05 -11.91 6.76
N ARG A 54 1.37 -12.48 5.78
CA ARG A 54 1.48 -13.93 5.52
C ARG A 54 2.84 -14.32 5.03
N SER A 55 3.51 -13.50 4.24
CA SER A 55 4.87 -13.75 3.77
C SER A 55 5.89 -13.79 4.91
N MET A 56 5.65 -13.09 6.02
CA MET A 56 6.47 -13.18 7.23
C MET A 56 6.29 -14.53 7.94
N VAL A 57 5.09 -15.11 7.91
CA VAL A 57 4.76 -16.39 8.54
C VAL A 57 5.04 -17.58 7.63
N GLU A 58 4.83 -17.40 6.33
CA GLU A 58 5.06 -18.39 5.26
C GLU A 58 5.85 -17.74 4.11
N PRO A 59 7.20 -17.74 4.14
CA PRO A 59 8.03 -17.06 3.14
C PRO A 59 7.79 -17.50 1.69
N SER A 60 7.42 -18.76 1.45
CA SER A 60 7.05 -19.25 0.10
C SER A 60 5.89 -18.49 -0.52
N PHE A 61 5.02 -17.87 0.28
CA PHE A 61 3.93 -17.04 -0.21
C PHE A 61 4.43 -15.77 -0.88
N SER A 62 5.62 -15.27 -0.48
CA SER A 62 6.22 -14.05 -1.01
C SER A 62 6.64 -14.14 -2.47
N ASP A 63 6.97 -15.33 -2.99
CA ASP A 63 7.35 -15.53 -4.39
C ASP A 63 6.26 -15.06 -5.36
N ARG A 64 5.00 -15.21 -4.95
CA ARG A 64 3.83 -14.82 -5.71
C ARG A 64 3.41 -13.37 -5.47
N SER A 65 3.77 -12.79 -4.33
CA SER A 65 3.36 -11.45 -3.91
C SER A 65 4.34 -10.35 -4.26
N LEU A 66 5.60 -10.69 -4.55
CA LEU A 66 6.64 -9.77 -5.03
C LEU A 66 6.82 -9.92 -6.55
N ILE A 67 6.44 -8.88 -7.29
CA ILE A 67 6.40 -8.88 -8.75
C ILE A 67 7.33 -7.78 -9.27
N LYS A 68 8.36 -8.11 -10.04
CA LYS A 68 9.21 -7.07 -10.63
C LYS A 68 8.38 -6.17 -11.55
N HIS A 69 8.67 -4.87 -11.55
CA HIS A 69 7.97 -3.94 -12.44
C HIS A 69 8.15 -4.32 -13.91
N THR A 70 9.32 -4.85 -14.27
CA THR A 70 9.63 -5.33 -15.62
C THR A 70 8.84 -6.57 -16.06
N ASP A 71 8.28 -7.35 -15.10
CA ASP A 71 7.51 -8.54 -15.43
C ASP A 71 6.14 -8.20 -16.05
N TYR A 72 5.59 -7.01 -15.73
CA TYR A 72 4.28 -6.59 -16.23
C TYR A 72 4.33 -5.30 -17.07
N LEU A 73 5.40 -4.52 -16.99
CA LEU A 73 5.62 -3.33 -17.79
C LEU A 73 6.57 -3.65 -18.96
N THR A 74 6.01 -4.24 -20.01
CA THR A 74 6.79 -4.67 -21.19
C THR A 74 6.97 -3.57 -22.23
N ASN A 75 6.22 -2.46 -22.12
CA ASN A 75 6.29 -1.31 -23.02
C ASN A 75 6.27 0.02 -22.26
N ALA A 76 6.93 0.05 -21.10
CA ALA A 76 7.12 1.24 -20.30
C ALA A 76 8.55 1.29 -19.79
N ARG A 77 9.08 2.48 -19.56
CA ARG A 77 10.38 2.67 -18.91
C ARG A 77 10.20 2.65 -17.40
N VAL A 78 11.01 1.86 -16.71
CA VAL A 78 11.08 1.84 -15.25
C VAL A 78 12.38 2.51 -14.81
N ILE A 79 12.28 3.46 -13.90
CA ILE A 79 13.41 4.12 -13.24
C ILE A 79 13.37 3.71 -11.76
N THR A 80 14.33 2.87 -11.37
CA THR A 80 14.47 2.41 -9.98
C THR A 80 15.22 3.46 -9.16
N SER A 81 14.51 4.53 -8.82
CA SER A 81 15.05 5.67 -8.07
C SER A 81 13.92 6.40 -7.34
N SER A 82 14.26 7.15 -6.28
CA SER A 82 13.29 8.01 -5.60
C SER A 82 13.10 9.31 -6.37
N ALA A 83 11.85 9.76 -6.52
CA ALA A 83 11.57 11.13 -6.90
C ALA A 83 11.93 12.06 -5.72
N VAL A 84 12.65 13.12 -6.00
CA VAL A 84 13.15 14.08 -4.98
C VAL A 84 12.60 15.48 -5.16
N ASN A 85 12.16 15.85 -6.36
CA ASN A 85 11.55 17.15 -6.62
C ASN A 85 10.69 17.12 -7.90
N ILE A 86 9.80 18.11 -8.02
CA ILE A 86 8.99 18.38 -9.21
C ILE A 86 9.14 19.85 -9.57
N THR A 87 9.47 20.10 -10.82
CA THR A 87 9.33 21.41 -11.46
C THR A 87 7.99 21.51 -12.19
N GLU A 88 7.77 22.55 -12.99
CA GLU A 88 6.49 22.69 -13.73
C GLU A 88 6.22 21.54 -14.71
N ASN A 89 7.26 20.94 -15.32
CA ASN A 89 7.13 19.94 -16.37
C ASN A 89 8.11 18.76 -16.24
N GLN A 90 8.83 18.63 -15.12
CA GLN A 90 9.82 17.57 -14.93
C GLN A 90 9.77 17.02 -13.50
N VAL A 91 10.04 15.72 -13.37
CA VAL A 91 10.33 15.05 -12.10
C VAL A 91 11.84 14.82 -12.02
N LEU A 92 12.43 15.24 -10.90
CA LEU A 92 13.84 15.00 -10.58
C LEU A 92 13.96 13.76 -9.69
N THR A 93 14.94 12.91 -9.98
CA THR A 93 15.19 11.68 -9.24
C THR A 93 16.50 11.74 -8.46
N ALA A 94 16.64 10.93 -7.42
CA ALA A 94 17.79 10.92 -6.51
C ALA A 94 19.11 10.54 -7.22
N ASP A 95 19.05 9.80 -8.33
CA ASP A 95 20.19 9.45 -9.18
C ASP A 95 20.55 10.56 -10.21
N GLY A 96 19.95 11.74 -10.10
CA GLY A 96 20.25 12.93 -10.90
C GLY A 96 19.54 12.97 -12.26
N ASN A 97 18.63 12.05 -12.56
CA ASN A 97 17.86 12.11 -13.79
C ASN A 97 16.75 13.17 -13.69
N SER A 98 16.43 13.75 -14.85
CA SER A 98 15.27 14.65 -15.04
C SER A 98 14.35 14.04 -16.08
N VAL A 99 13.06 13.86 -15.72
CA VAL A 99 12.06 13.21 -16.56
C VAL A 99 10.94 14.19 -16.87
N SER A 100 10.87 14.66 -18.12
CA SER A 100 9.78 15.53 -18.58
C SER A 100 8.48 14.74 -18.71
N PHE A 101 7.34 15.43 -18.54
CA PHE A 101 6.01 14.84 -18.66
C PHE A 101 5.02 15.78 -19.36
N ASP A 102 4.08 15.20 -20.09
CA ASP A 102 2.85 15.86 -20.50
C ASP A 102 1.80 15.71 -19.39
N TYR A 103 1.74 14.51 -18.79
CA TYR A 103 0.91 14.21 -17.61
C TYR A 103 1.74 13.54 -16.53
N LEU A 104 1.49 13.95 -15.29
CA LEU A 104 2.11 13.37 -14.09
C LEU A 104 1.04 12.74 -13.20
N VAL A 105 1.33 11.55 -12.69
CA VAL A 105 0.47 10.86 -11.71
C VAL A 105 1.29 10.54 -10.46
N ILE A 106 0.91 11.13 -9.33
CA ILE A 106 1.55 10.92 -8.02
C ILE A 106 0.79 9.83 -7.28
N ALA A 107 1.46 8.70 -7.06
CA ALA A 107 0.91 7.49 -6.45
C ALA A 107 1.79 6.97 -5.30
N THR A 108 2.49 7.86 -4.60
CA THR A 108 3.53 7.52 -3.61
C THR A 108 2.99 6.94 -2.29
N GLY A 109 1.70 7.08 -2.02
CA GLY A 109 1.03 6.49 -0.85
C GLY A 109 1.76 6.75 0.47
N HIS A 110 2.29 5.69 1.10
CA HIS A 110 3.10 5.75 2.31
C HIS A 110 4.56 5.45 2.02
N ALA A 111 5.45 6.03 2.81
CA ALA A 111 6.89 5.73 2.75
C ALA A 111 7.17 4.38 3.42
N TYR A 112 8.02 3.58 2.79
CA TYR A 112 8.43 2.27 3.27
C TYR A 112 9.95 2.26 3.44
N SER A 113 10.40 1.70 4.55
CA SER A 113 11.83 1.38 4.81
C SER A 113 12.14 -0.08 4.43
N THR A 114 11.47 -0.60 3.39
CA THR A 114 11.72 -1.95 2.90
C THR A 114 12.86 -1.95 1.88
N PRO A 115 13.57 -3.09 1.72
CA PRO A 115 14.60 -3.24 0.71
C PRO A 115 14.12 -2.85 -0.69
N THR A 116 14.99 -2.30 -1.49
CA THR A 116 14.69 -1.86 -2.87
C THR A 116 14.78 -2.99 -3.87
N SER A 117 15.56 -4.05 -3.58
CA SER A 117 15.63 -5.25 -4.41
C SER A 117 14.67 -6.34 -3.93
N LYS A 118 14.06 -7.05 -4.89
CA LYS A 118 13.19 -8.21 -4.60
C LYS A 118 13.92 -9.28 -3.81
N LYS A 119 15.19 -9.51 -4.12
CA LYS A 119 16.01 -10.54 -3.45
C LYS A 119 16.15 -10.24 -1.95
N GLU A 120 16.57 -9.02 -1.60
CA GLU A 120 16.71 -8.61 -0.20
C GLU A 120 15.37 -8.64 0.55
N ARG A 121 14.26 -8.30 -0.13
CA ARG A 121 12.93 -8.40 0.48
C ARG A 121 12.52 -9.84 0.76
N LEU A 122 12.86 -10.78 -0.11
CA LEU A 122 12.65 -12.22 0.14
C LEU A 122 13.49 -12.70 1.33
N GLU A 123 14.76 -12.27 1.40
CA GLU A 123 15.64 -12.56 2.53
C GLU A 123 15.09 -11.99 3.85
N GLN A 124 14.54 -10.78 3.82
CA GLN A 124 13.88 -10.18 4.99
C GLN A 124 12.69 -11.01 5.47
N PHE A 125 11.83 -11.51 4.57
CA PHE A 125 10.73 -12.40 4.96
C PHE A 125 11.22 -13.72 5.57
N GLN A 126 12.34 -14.25 5.08
CA GLN A 126 12.96 -15.43 5.67
C GLN A 126 13.49 -15.15 7.08
N GLN A 127 14.12 -14.00 7.30
CA GLN A 127 14.59 -13.55 8.61
C GLN A 127 13.42 -13.33 9.59
N ASP A 128 12.35 -12.65 9.16
CA ASP A 128 11.15 -12.44 9.96
C ASP A 128 10.50 -13.79 10.35
N ASN A 129 10.44 -14.73 9.41
CA ASN A 129 9.93 -16.08 9.67
C ASN A 129 10.79 -16.84 10.67
N GLN A 130 12.13 -16.76 10.52
CA GLN A 130 13.04 -17.41 11.47
C GLN A 130 12.91 -16.80 12.87
N LYS A 131 12.78 -15.48 12.96
CA LYS A 131 12.52 -14.75 14.21
C LYS A 131 11.21 -15.22 14.86
N ILE A 132 10.14 -15.37 14.09
CA ILE A 132 8.86 -15.93 14.58
C ILE A 132 9.05 -17.39 15.04
N LYS A 133 9.70 -18.23 14.24
CA LYS A 133 9.86 -19.66 14.53
C LYS A 133 10.67 -19.93 15.79
N SER A 134 11.78 -19.22 15.97
CA SER A 134 12.68 -19.42 17.13
C SER A 134 12.13 -18.87 18.45
N SER A 135 11.15 -17.95 18.41
CA SER A 135 10.55 -17.32 19.59
C SER A 135 9.43 -18.17 20.17
N GLN A 136 9.30 -18.19 21.51
CA GLN A 136 8.12 -18.74 22.22
C GLN A 136 7.07 -17.67 22.48
N SER A 137 7.50 -16.39 22.55
CA SER A 137 6.66 -15.24 22.82
C SER A 137 6.92 -14.12 21.83
N VAL A 138 5.84 -13.51 21.32
CA VAL A 138 5.87 -12.45 20.29
C VAL A 138 5.06 -11.25 20.75
N LEU A 139 5.69 -10.08 20.77
CA LEU A 139 5.04 -8.81 21.02
C LEU A 139 4.70 -8.11 19.68
N ILE A 140 3.47 -7.67 19.53
CA ILE A 140 3.02 -6.86 18.39
C ILE A 140 2.64 -5.47 18.90
N VAL A 141 3.32 -4.44 18.42
CA VAL A 141 3.05 -3.05 18.78
C VAL A 141 2.16 -2.41 17.74
N GLY A 142 0.89 -2.24 18.08
CA GLY A 142 -0.15 -1.68 17.21
C GLY A 142 -1.30 -2.64 16.95
N GLY A 143 -2.54 -2.23 17.27
CA GLY A 143 -3.79 -2.97 17.05
C GLY A 143 -4.58 -2.53 15.81
N GLY A 144 -3.90 -1.94 14.84
CA GLY A 144 -4.43 -1.65 13.50
C GLY A 144 -4.54 -2.91 12.63
N PRO A 145 -4.89 -2.76 11.33
CA PRO A 145 -5.04 -3.92 10.42
C PRO A 145 -3.82 -4.81 10.39
N SER A 146 -2.62 -4.24 10.27
CA SER A 146 -1.37 -5.01 10.18
C SER A 146 -1.11 -5.82 11.45
N GLY A 147 -1.26 -5.21 12.63
CA GLY A 147 -1.02 -5.92 13.89
C GLY A 147 -2.03 -7.05 14.14
N VAL A 148 -3.32 -6.79 13.86
CA VAL A 148 -4.38 -7.79 13.99
C VAL A 148 -4.17 -8.96 13.01
N GLU A 149 -3.83 -8.67 11.76
CA GLU A 149 -3.60 -9.69 10.75
C GLU A 149 -2.35 -10.52 11.07
N LEU A 150 -1.24 -9.88 11.49
CA LEU A 150 -0.02 -10.60 11.87
C LEU A 150 -0.26 -11.49 13.10
N ALA A 151 -0.94 -10.95 14.13
CA ALA A 151 -1.31 -11.75 15.30
C ALA A 151 -2.16 -12.95 14.92
N GLY A 152 -3.11 -12.76 14.01
CA GLY A 152 -3.97 -13.82 13.50
C GLY A 152 -3.21 -14.90 12.73
N GLU A 153 -2.27 -14.51 11.87
CA GLU A 153 -1.42 -15.46 11.14
C GLU A 153 -0.54 -16.26 12.11
N ILE A 154 0.11 -15.60 13.08
CA ILE A 154 0.98 -16.28 14.06
C ILE A 154 0.16 -17.20 14.97
N ALA A 155 -0.93 -16.73 15.55
CA ALA A 155 -1.73 -17.52 16.50
C ALA A 155 -2.40 -18.75 15.85
N VAL A 156 -2.66 -18.71 14.55
CA VAL A 156 -3.24 -19.85 13.83
C VAL A 156 -2.18 -20.85 13.40
N ASP A 157 -1.02 -20.39 12.92
CA ASP A 157 0.05 -21.29 12.44
C ASP A 157 0.95 -21.82 13.57
N TYR A 158 1.04 -21.09 14.68
CA TYR A 158 1.85 -21.43 15.84
C TYR A 158 1.03 -21.30 17.14
N PRO A 159 0.03 -22.18 17.38
CA PRO A 159 -0.94 -22.03 18.46
C PRO A 159 -0.36 -22.14 19.88
N ASP A 160 0.87 -22.63 20.01
CA ASP A 160 1.57 -22.77 21.29
C ASP A 160 2.38 -21.52 21.67
N LYS A 161 2.52 -20.55 20.75
CA LYS A 161 3.24 -19.30 21.03
C LYS A 161 2.37 -18.33 21.81
N LYS A 162 2.99 -17.62 22.76
CA LYS A 162 2.35 -16.50 23.45
C LYS A 162 2.42 -15.27 22.52
N VAL A 163 1.26 -14.77 22.07
CA VAL A 163 1.16 -13.54 21.26
C VAL A 163 0.49 -12.45 22.09
N THR A 164 1.15 -11.29 22.19
CA THR A 164 0.62 -10.12 22.88
C THR A 164 0.55 -8.92 21.94
N ILE A 165 -0.60 -8.28 21.83
CA ILE A 165 -0.77 -7.00 21.13
C ILE A 165 -0.81 -5.88 22.16
N VAL A 166 -0.01 -4.82 21.97
CA VAL A 166 -0.13 -3.55 22.70
C VAL A 166 -0.65 -2.49 21.76
N HIS A 167 -1.72 -1.80 22.16
CA HIS A 167 -2.34 -0.77 21.32
C HIS A 167 -2.70 0.47 22.14
N LYS A 168 -2.31 1.63 21.63
CA LYS A 168 -2.55 2.93 22.29
C LYS A 168 -4.02 3.36 22.30
N GLY A 169 -4.83 2.82 21.40
CA GLY A 169 -6.25 3.13 21.30
C GLY A 169 -7.10 2.25 22.20
N SER A 170 -8.33 2.68 22.42
CA SER A 170 -9.31 2.00 23.29
C SER A 170 -9.90 0.72 22.68
N ARG A 171 -9.62 0.44 21.42
CA ARG A 171 -10.11 -0.76 20.71
C ARG A 171 -9.23 -1.10 19.51
N VAL A 172 -9.12 -2.35 19.17
CA VAL A 172 -8.47 -2.77 17.93
C VAL A 172 -9.26 -2.30 16.70
N LEU A 173 -8.58 -2.08 15.58
CA LEU A 173 -9.21 -1.67 14.31
C LEU A 173 -10.09 -0.42 14.44
N GLU A 174 -9.59 0.67 15.05
CA GLU A 174 -10.36 1.89 15.32
C GLU A 174 -11.00 2.52 14.07
N PHE A 175 -10.47 2.23 12.89
CA PHE A 175 -10.97 2.75 11.61
C PHE A 175 -12.28 2.09 11.14
N ILE A 176 -12.72 1.01 11.79
CA ILE A 176 -14.00 0.33 11.53
C ILE A 176 -14.95 0.49 12.73
N GLY A 177 -16.23 0.15 12.52
CA GLY A 177 -17.26 0.28 13.55
C GLY A 177 -17.03 -0.62 14.77
N HIS A 178 -17.58 -0.20 15.92
CA HIS A 178 -17.45 -0.90 17.21
C HIS A 178 -17.82 -2.39 17.14
N LYS A 179 -18.87 -2.74 16.40
CA LYS A 179 -19.32 -4.14 16.29
C LYS A 179 -18.27 -5.04 15.63
N ALA A 180 -17.60 -4.53 14.58
CA ALA A 180 -16.54 -5.28 13.91
C ALA A 180 -15.27 -5.36 14.77
N SER A 181 -14.90 -4.24 15.41
CA SER A 181 -13.79 -4.18 16.37
C SER A 181 -13.98 -5.18 17.51
N LYS A 182 -15.15 -5.17 18.17
CA LYS A 182 -15.45 -6.11 19.27
C LYS A 182 -15.38 -7.57 18.82
N LYS A 183 -15.98 -7.91 17.68
CA LYS A 183 -15.91 -9.28 17.13
C LYS A 183 -14.47 -9.72 16.84
N THR A 184 -13.63 -8.79 16.38
CA THR A 184 -12.19 -9.05 16.17
C THR A 184 -11.47 -9.32 17.48
N LEU A 185 -11.74 -8.52 18.51
CA LEU A 185 -11.16 -8.70 19.84
C LEU A 185 -11.57 -10.06 20.43
N ASP A 186 -12.87 -10.40 20.38
CA ASP A 186 -13.39 -11.69 20.86
C ASP A 186 -12.72 -12.87 20.12
N TRP A 187 -12.48 -12.73 18.81
CA TRP A 187 -11.76 -13.73 18.02
C TRP A 187 -10.29 -13.87 18.44
N LEU A 188 -9.56 -12.75 18.61
CA LEU A 188 -8.17 -12.76 19.07
C LEU A 188 -8.03 -13.46 20.44
N ILE A 189 -8.91 -13.12 21.39
CA ILE A 189 -8.95 -13.76 22.71
C ILE A 189 -9.23 -15.27 22.58
N SER A 190 -10.14 -15.68 21.69
CA SER A 190 -10.42 -17.11 21.44
C SER A 190 -9.21 -17.88 20.90
N LYS A 191 -8.26 -17.18 20.25
CA LYS A 191 -6.97 -17.72 19.79
C LYS A 191 -5.87 -17.53 20.83
N LYS A 192 -6.18 -17.18 22.06
CA LYS A 192 -5.26 -16.94 23.18
C LYS A 192 -4.29 -15.77 22.95
N VAL A 193 -4.64 -14.82 22.08
CA VAL A 193 -3.87 -13.57 21.92
C VAL A 193 -4.23 -12.64 23.07
N GLU A 194 -3.22 -12.21 23.83
CA GLU A 194 -3.36 -11.16 24.83
C GLU A 194 -3.43 -9.80 24.15
N VAL A 195 -4.42 -8.97 24.50
CA VAL A 195 -4.60 -7.64 23.90
C VAL A 195 -4.64 -6.58 25.00
N LEU A 196 -3.65 -5.72 25.04
CA LEU A 196 -3.51 -4.60 25.97
C LEU A 196 -3.88 -3.31 25.24
N LEU A 197 -5.01 -2.74 25.61
CA LEU A 197 -5.55 -1.50 25.05
C LEU A 197 -5.20 -0.29 25.93
N ASP A 198 -5.35 0.92 25.41
CA ASP A 198 -5.04 2.18 26.08
C ASP A 198 -3.60 2.24 26.61
N GLN A 199 -2.69 1.51 25.96
CA GLN A 199 -1.27 1.43 26.32
C GLN A 199 -0.39 1.55 25.08
N SER A 200 0.79 2.10 25.26
CA SER A 200 1.84 2.17 24.23
C SER A 200 3.15 1.61 24.77
N VAL A 201 4.01 1.21 23.86
CA VAL A 201 5.40 0.87 24.14
C VAL A 201 6.26 1.97 23.50
N ASP A 202 7.25 2.46 24.21
CA ASP A 202 8.22 3.40 23.67
C ASP A 202 9.12 2.65 22.67
N LEU A 203 9.03 3.02 21.41
CA LEU A 203 9.75 2.37 20.33
C LEU A 203 11.26 2.68 20.36
N ASP A 204 11.64 3.83 20.90
CA ASP A 204 13.03 4.26 21.03
C ASP A 204 13.75 3.53 22.19
N SER A 205 12.97 3.03 23.16
CA SER A 205 13.50 2.24 24.29
C SER A 205 13.62 0.74 24.01
N ILE A 206 13.20 0.29 22.83
CA ILE A 206 13.28 -1.12 22.44
C ILE A 206 14.71 -1.45 22.02
N SER A 207 15.56 -1.84 22.98
CA SER A 207 16.86 -2.41 22.68
C SER A 207 16.72 -3.89 22.28
N GLU A 208 17.40 -4.28 21.20
CA GLU A 208 17.54 -5.70 20.88
C GLU A 208 18.37 -6.36 21.99
N GLY A 209 17.75 -7.22 22.80
CA GLY A 209 18.49 -8.06 23.75
C GLY A 209 17.81 -8.34 25.08
N ASP A 210 17.08 -7.40 25.66
CA ASP A 210 16.57 -7.59 27.03
C ASP A 210 15.26 -8.37 27.12
N GLY A 211 14.53 -8.51 26.00
CA GLY A 211 13.26 -9.26 25.95
C GLY A 211 12.18 -8.72 26.90
N VAL A 212 12.38 -7.55 27.52
CA VAL A 212 11.44 -6.92 28.46
C VAL A 212 11.03 -5.54 27.95
N TYR A 213 9.74 -5.37 27.72
CA TYR A 213 9.13 -4.15 27.20
C TYR A 213 8.26 -3.52 28.28
N THR A 214 8.42 -2.23 28.51
CA THR A 214 7.62 -1.47 29.49
C THR A 214 6.56 -0.66 28.76
N THR A 215 5.30 -0.83 29.17
CA THR A 215 4.21 -0.03 28.62
C THR A 215 4.10 1.34 29.30
N SER A 216 3.34 2.24 28.69
CA SER A 216 3.04 3.58 29.24
C SER A 216 2.35 3.56 30.63
N THR A 217 1.77 2.42 31.03
CA THR A 217 1.19 2.23 32.37
C THR A 217 2.15 1.58 33.36
N GLY A 218 3.41 1.31 32.95
CA GLY A 218 4.42 0.64 33.78
C GLY A 218 4.32 -0.89 33.80
N GLN A 219 3.39 -1.48 33.05
CA GLN A 219 3.32 -2.94 32.89
C GLN A 219 4.54 -3.47 32.13
N LYS A 220 5.17 -4.52 32.64
CA LYS A 220 6.27 -5.21 31.96
C LYS A 220 5.76 -6.40 31.17
N ILE A 221 6.23 -6.52 29.93
CA ILE A 221 5.93 -7.62 29.00
C ILE A 221 7.22 -8.28 28.63
N SER A 222 7.33 -9.59 28.86
CA SER A 222 8.46 -10.39 28.35
C SER A 222 8.07 -11.00 27.01
N ALA A 223 8.88 -10.76 25.98
CA ALA A 223 8.73 -11.38 24.67
C ALA A 223 10.10 -11.58 24.00
N ASP A 224 10.27 -12.75 23.35
CA ASP A 224 11.52 -13.11 22.68
C ASP A 224 11.75 -12.29 21.41
N CYS A 225 10.68 -11.82 20.80
CA CYS A 225 10.75 -10.90 19.66
C CYS A 225 9.56 -9.94 19.60
N HIS A 226 9.73 -8.88 18.83
CA HIS A 226 8.66 -7.91 18.58
C HIS A 226 8.52 -7.57 17.11
N PHE A 227 7.32 -7.11 16.74
CA PHE A 227 7.01 -6.51 15.44
C PHE A 227 6.26 -5.20 15.62
N VAL A 228 6.73 -4.17 14.91
CA VAL A 228 6.15 -2.83 14.96
C VAL A 228 5.11 -2.68 13.84
N CYS A 229 3.84 -2.62 14.23
CA CYS A 229 2.69 -2.52 13.32
C CYS A 229 1.94 -1.20 13.47
N VAL A 230 2.68 -0.09 13.65
CA VAL A 230 2.13 1.26 13.70
C VAL A 230 2.03 1.88 12.31
N GLY A 231 1.28 2.98 12.19
CA GLY A 231 1.10 3.66 10.91
C GLY A 231 2.43 4.10 10.30
N LYS A 232 2.58 3.91 8.99
CA LYS A 232 3.74 4.36 8.22
C LYS A 232 3.60 5.83 7.86
N PRO A 233 4.70 6.61 7.76
CA PRO A 233 4.64 8.00 7.33
C PRO A 233 4.12 8.11 5.89
N LEU A 234 3.49 9.24 5.57
CA LEU A 234 2.98 9.50 4.22
C LEU A 234 4.15 9.73 3.26
N GLY A 235 4.03 9.25 2.02
CA GLY A 235 5.03 9.37 0.97
C GLY A 235 5.02 10.75 0.28
N SER A 236 4.91 11.85 1.05
CA SER A 236 4.80 13.23 0.55
C SER A 236 5.93 14.15 1.00
N SER A 237 6.91 13.67 1.76
CA SER A 237 8.00 14.51 2.28
C SER A 237 8.77 15.22 1.16
N TRP A 238 9.02 14.57 0.05
CA TRP A 238 9.72 15.09 -1.13
C TRP A 238 8.96 16.20 -1.88
N LEU A 239 7.66 16.38 -1.58
CA LEU A 239 6.82 17.43 -2.17
C LEU A 239 6.91 18.75 -1.41
N GLN A 240 7.45 18.76 -0.20
CA GLN A 240 7.46 19.94 0.68
C GLN A 240 8.31 21.10 0.12
N ASP A 241 9.34 20.78 -0.66
CA ASP A 241 10.22 21.75 -1.29
C ASP A 241 10.04 21.79 -2.83
N SER A 242 8.91 21.28 -3.33
CA SER A 242 8.58 21.21 -4.74
C SER A 242 7.57 22.26 -5.19
N ALA A 243 7.33 22.36 -6.49
CA ALA A 243 6.27 23.19 -7.10
C ALA A 243 4.85 22.82 -6.63
N LEU A 244 4.67 21.72 -5.86
CA LEU A 244 3.38 21.28 -5.31
C LEU A 244 3.25 21.48 -3.80
N ARG A 245 4.18 22.20 -3.17
CA ARG A 245 4.14 22.50 -1.72
C ARG A 245 2.78 23.05 -1.28
N ASP A 246 2.27 24.05 -1.98
CA ASP A 246 1.01 24.72 -1.65
C ASP A 246 -0.24 23.89 -2.01
N CYS A 247 -0.04 22.74 -2.65
CA CYS A 247 -1.10 21.76 -2.92
C CYS A 247 -1.24 20.71 -1.80
N LEU A 248 -0.39 20.74 -0.78
CA LEU A 248 -0.47 19.87 0.39
C LEU A 248 -1.39 20.51 1.44
N ASN A 249 -2.29 19.69 2.02
CA ASN A 249 -3.08 20.10 3.18
C ASN A 249 -2.27 19.95 4.49
N GLU A 250 -2.89 20.32 5.63
CA GLU A 250 -2.30 20.21 6.97
C GLU A 250 -1.81 18.80 7.33
N ASN A 251 -2.45 17.77 6.80
CA ASN A 251 -2.08 16.37 6.97
C ASN A 251 -1.05 15.90 5.92
N ARG A 252 -0.42 16.82 5.18
CA ARG A 252 0.55 16.57 4.12
C ARG A 252 0.02 15.71 2.97
N ARG A 253 -1.31 15.72 2.72
CA ARG A 253 -1.95 15.05 1.61
C ARG A 253 -2.15 16.02 0.46
N LEU A 254 -2.03 15.53 -0.77
CA LEU A 254 -2.32 16.32 -1.96
C LEU A 254 -3.81 16.59 -2.06
N MET A 255 -4.17 17.86 -2.10
CA MET A 255 -5.54 18.31 -2.36
C MET A 255 -5.89 18.05 -3.81
N VAL A 256 -7.00 17.33 -4.04
CA VAL A 256 -7.46 16.97 -5.37
C VAL A 256 -8.88 17.43 -5.65
N ASP A 257 -9.19 17.62 -6.94
CA ASP A 257 -10.54 17.87 -7.41
C ASP A 257 -11.32 16.55 -7.63
N GLU A 258 -12.55 16.65 -8.08
CA GLU A 258 -13.43 15.52 -8.37
C GLU A 258 -12.93 14.61 -9.53
N TYR A 259 -11.96 15.06 -10.31
CA TYR A 259 -11.33 14.31 -11.38
C TYR A 259 -10.00 13.67 -10.95
N LEU A 260 -9.63 13.84 -9.66
CA LEU A 260 -8.34 13.43 -9.07
C LEU A 260 -7.14 14.24 -9.60
N ARG A 261 -7.37 15.44 -10.13
CA ARG A 261 -6.29 16.36 -10.46
C ARG A 261 -5.84 17.08 -9.20
N VAL A 262 -4.55 17.29 -9.08
CA VAL A 262 -3.99 18.14 -8.02
C VAL A 262 -4.54 19.56 -8.18
N LYS A 263 -5.02 20.15 -7.10
CA LYS A 263 -5.68 21.45 -7.08
C LYS A 263 -4.81 22.51 -7.76
N GLY A 264 -5.40 23.21 -8.75
CA GLY A 264 -4.69 24.23 -9.53
C GLY A 264 -3.76 23.69 -10.63
N ARG A 265 -3.77 22.38 -10.91
CA ARG A 265 -2.97 21.74 -11.96
C ARG A 265 -3.87 20.98 -12.93
N SER A 266 -3.74 21.25 -14.22
CA SER A 266 -4.60 20.60 -15.26
C SER A 266 -4.05 19.23 -15.69
N ASN A 267 -2.75 19.00 -15.56
CA ASN A 267 -2.03 17.83 -16.08
C ASN A 267 -1.34 16.98 -14.98
N ILE A 268 -1.54 17.31 -13.70
CA ILE A 268 -0.99 16.55 -12.58
C ILE A 268 -2.13 15.92 -11.79
N PHE A 269 -2.08 14.61 -11.62
CA PHE A 269 -3.05 13.81 -10.88
C PHE A 269 -2.42 13.23 -9.62
N ALA A 270 -3.24 12.96 -8.59
CA ALA A 270 -2.81 12.20 -7.42
C ALA A 270 -3.82 11.09 -7.14
N ILE A 271 -3.32 9.89 -6.79
CA ILE A 271 -4.12 8.67 -6.58
C ILE A 271 -3.65 7.87 -5.37
N GLY A 272 -4.58 7.18 -4.74
CA GLY A 272 -4.33 6.36 -3.55
C GLY A 272 -4.21 7.19 -2.28
N ASP A 273 -3.43 6.67 -1.33
CA ASP A 273 -3.38 7.18 0.05
C ASP A 273 -2.79 8.58 0.18
N ILE A 274 -2.07 9.05 -0.84
CA ILE A 274 -1.48 10.40 -0.89
C ILE A 274 -2.53 11.51 -1.00
N THR A 275 -3.76 11.20 -1.44
CA THR A 275 -4.84 12.17 -1.65
C THR A 275 -5.56 12.56 -0.37
N ASP A 276 -6.15 13.75 -0.35
CA ASP A 276 -6.94 14.29 0.76
C ASP A 276 -8.40 13.80 0.80
N ILE A 277 -8.81 12.94 -0.14
CA ILE A 277 -10.19 12.43 -0.21
C ILE A 277 -10.59 11.83 1.13
N PRO A 278 -11.75 12.22 1.70
CA PRO A 278 -12.20 11.81 3.03
C PRO A 278 -12.79 10.38 3.01
N GLU A 279 -11.92 9.39 2.82
CA GLU A 279 -12.27 7.98 2.84
C GLU A 279 -11.18 7.14 3.52
N ILE A 280 -11.50 5.93 3.95
CA ILE A 280 -10.53 4.98 4.51
C ILE A 280 -9.48 4.67 3.45
N LYS A 281 -8.20 4.83 3.79
CA LYS A 281 -7.11 4.55 2.85
C LYS A 281 -6.89 3.04 2.72
N GLN A 282 -7.18 2.51 1.54
CA GLN A 282 -7.13 1.06 1.25
C GLN A 282 -6.75 0.81 -0.22
N GLY A 283 -6.07 -0.30 -0.45
CA GLY A 283 -5.57 -0.64 -1.78
C GLY A 283 -6.69 -0.73 -2.85
N PHE A 284 -7.87 -1.28 -2.53
CA PHE A 284 -8.96 -1.35 -3.52
C PHE A 284 -9.53 0.03 -3.90
N LEU A 285 -9.49 1.02 -2.98
CA LEU A 285 -9.87 2.40 -3.29
C LEU A 285 -8.78 3.08 -4.13
N ALA A 286 -7.52 2.79 -3.85
CA ALA A 286 -6.41 3.21 -4.70
C ALA A 286 -6.54 2.67 -6.14
N GLU A 287 -6.98 1.41 -6.35
CA GLU A 287 -7.32 0.86 -7.67
C GLU A 287 -8.48 1.62 -8.34
N ARG A 288 -9.51 2.02 -7.57
CA ARG A 288 -10.62 2.83 -8.11
C ARG A 288 -10.15 4.22 -8.54
N HIS A 289 -9.26 4.86 -7.77
CA HIS A 289 -8.63 6.12 -8.19
C HIS A 289 -7.89 5.94 -9.52
N ALA A 290 -7.06 4.90 -9.62
CA ALA A 290 -6.34 4.59 -10.86
C ALA A 290 -7.30 4.40 -12.04
N THR A 291 -8.41 3.69 -11.85
CA THR A 291 -9.43 3.46 -12.90
C THR A 291 -10.02 4.78 -13.43
N VAL A 292 -10.33 5.74 -12.55
CA VAL A 292 -10.85 7.05 -12.95
C VAL A 292 -9.80 7.83 -13.72
N VAL A 293 -8.55 7.89 -13.23
CA VAL A 293 -7.48 8.64 -13.89
C VAL A 293 -7.09 8.01 -15.23
N ILE A 294 -7.05 6.68 -15.35
CA ILE A 294 -6.84 5.98 -16.63
C ILE A 294 -7.90 6.41 -17.66
N LYS A 295 -9.18 6.43 -17.26
CA LYS A 295 -10.26 6.89 -18.15
C LYS A 295 -10.07 8.34 -18.56
N ASN A 296 -9.73 9.21 -17.61
CA ASN A 296 -9.54 10.64 -17.85
C ASN A 296 -8.33 10.91 -18.75
N LEU A 297 -7.18 10.25 -18.50
CA LEU A 297 -6.00 10.36 -19.37
C LEU A 297 -6.31 9.94 -20.81
N LYS A 298 -7.04 8.82 -21.01
CA LYS A 298 -7.47 8.37 -22.35
C LYS A 298 -8.36 9.40 -23.06
N LEU A 299 -9.22 10.09 -22.33
CA LEU A 299 -10.09 11.14 -22.89
C LEU A 299 -9.30 12.41 -23.21
N LEU A 300 -8.41 12.85 -22.31
CA LEU A 300 -7.57 14.03 -22.48
C LEU A 300 -6.62 13.89 -23.67
N MET A 301 -5.96 12.73 -23.79
CA MET A 301 -5.07 12.42 -24.92
C MET A 301 -5.79 12.42 -26.29
N LYS A 302 -7.13 12.29 -26.28
CA LYS A 302 -7.98 12.43 -27.50
C LYS A 302 -8.51 13.84 -27.68
N GLY A 303 -8.08 14.83 -26.90
CA GLY A 303 -8.58 16.20 -26.95
C GLY A 303 -10.03 16.37 -26.47
N THR A 304 -10.52 15.44 -25.65
CA THR A 304 -11.90 15.50 -25.14
C THR A 304 -12.07 16.67 -24.16
N LYS A 305 -13.22 17.37 -24.24
CA LYS A 305 -13.54 18.50 -23.36
C LYS A 305 -13.66 18.04 -21.90
N GLU A 306 -13.27 18.88 -20.95
CA GLU A 306 -13.23 18.59 -19.52
C GLU A 306 -14.59 18.12 -18.94
N ASN A 307 -15.71 18.65 -19.44
CA ASN A 307 -17.05 18.28 -18.98
C ASN A 307 -17.43 16.82 -19.26
N LYS A 308 -16.60 16.08 -19.99
CA LYS A 308 -16.77 14.63 -20.28
C LYS A 308 -15.90 13.74 -19.40
N LEU A 309 -15.04 14.31 -18.56
CA LEU A 309 -14.18 13.56 -17.67
C LEU A 309 -14.99 12.80 -16.61
N ALA A 310 -14.49 11.65 -16.22
CA ALA A 310 -15.08 10.84 -15.15
C ALA A 310 -14.77 11.45 -13.79
N LYS A 311 -15.80 11.57 -12.96
CA LYS A 311 -15.69 12.06 -11.58
C LYS A 311 -15.51 10.89 -10.62
N TYR A 312 -14.63 11.06 -9.64
CA TYR A 312 -14.52 10.17 -8.51
C TYR A 312 -15.53 10.57 -7.42
N LYS A 313 -16.12 9.57 -6.78
CA LYS A 313 -16.93 9.76 -5.58
C LYS A 313 -16.34 8.91 -4.47
N ALA A 314 -16.08 9.53 -3.33
CA ALA A 314 -15.59 8.85 -2.13
C ALA A 314 -16.51 7.67 -1.76
N ALA A 315 -15.90 6.57 -1.35
CA ALA A 315 -16.63 5.36 -1.01
C ALA A 315 -17.19 5.42 0.41
N SER A 316 -18.32 4.75 0.62
CA SER A 316 -18.79 4.45 1.97
C SER A 316 -17.76 3.56 2.69
N PRO A 317 -17.59 3.72 4.03
CA PRO A 317 -16.65 2.92 4.78
C PRO A 317 -16.95 1.42 4.67
N MET A 318 -16.03 0.68 4.06
CA MET A 318 -16.03 -0.77 3.97
C MET A 318 -14.63 -1.28 4.27
N ALA A 319 -14.53 -2.41 4.96
CA ALA A 319 -13.23 -3.04 5.21
C ALA A 319 -13.38 -4.55 5.35
N ILE A 320 -12.34 -5.27 4.93
CA ILE A 320 -12.18 -6.70 5.20
C ILE A 320 -10.77 -6.89 5.77
N VAL A 321 -10.69 -7.43 6.98
CA VAL A 321 -9.44 -7.75 7.67
C VAL A 321 -9.36 -9.27 7.80
N SER A 322 -8.22 -9.86 7.42
CA SER A 322 -7.98 -11.29 7.55
C SER A 322 -7.74 -11.67 9.02
N LEU A 323 -8.22 -12.85 9.41
CA LEU A 323 -8.04 -13.43 10.74
C LEU A 323 -7.48 -14.84 10.54
N GLY A 324 -6.16 -14.91 10.44
CA GLY A 324 -5.44 -16.13 10.06
C GLY A 324 -5.82 -16.65 8.69
N ARG A 325 -5.74 -17.98 8.48
CA ARG A 325 -5.80 -18.62 7.15
C ARG A 325 -7.19 -18.65 6.51
N LYS A 326 -8.26 -18.75 7.32
CA LYS A 326 -9.60 -19.12 6.83
C LYS A 326 -10.71 -18.18 7.24
N GLU A 327 -10.46 -17.32 8.21
CA GLU A 327 -11.46 -16.43 8.78
C GLU A 327 -11.14 -14.96 8.47
N GLY A 328 -12.11 -14.10 8.65
CA GLY A 328 -11.94 -12.67 8.49
C GLY A 328 -13.09 -11.91 9.14
N VAL A 329 -12.92 -10.63 9.35
CA VAL A 329 -13.98 -9.70 9.72
C VAL A 329 -14.22 -8.75 8.56
N ALA A 330 -15.49 -8.57 8.19
CA ALA A 330 -15.91 -7.61 7.19
C ALA A 330 -16.91 -6.62 7.78
N GLN A 331 -16.65 -5.35 7.53
CA GLN A 331 -17.63 -4.29 7.70
C GLN A 331 -18.10 -3.83 6.33
N LEU A 332 -19.39 -3.90 6.10
CA LEU A 332 -20.11 -3.34 4.96
C LEU A 332 -20.97 -2.16 5.45
N PRO A 333 -21.51 -1.32 4.56
CA PRO A 333 -22.31 -0.15 4.96
C PRO A 333 -23.47 -0.48 5.90
N PHE A 334 -24.06 -1.67 5.76
CA PHE A 334 -25.24 -2.09 6.53
C PHE A 334 -25.06 -3.39 7.33
N ALA A 335 -23.88 -4.01 7.27
CA ALA A 335 -23.66 -5.32 7.91
C ALA A 335 -22.22 -5.47 8.42
N THR A 336 -22.09 -6.25 9.48
CA THR A 336 -20.80 -6.72 10.02
C THR A 336 -20.82 -8.23 10.08
N MET A 337 -19.86 -8.86 9.42
CA MET A 337 -19.70 -10.31 9.38
C MET A 337 -18.33 -10.71 9.93
N ILE A 338 -18.26 -11.90 10.54
CA ILE A 338 -16.99 -12.52 10.96
C ILE A 338 -17.06 -14.02 10.68
N GLY A 339 -15.92 -14.64 10.45
CA GLY A 339 -15.77 -16.08 10.24
C GLY A 339 -15.33 -16.42 8.81
N CYS A 340 -15.74 -17.61 8.33
CA CYS A 340 -15.24 -18.17 7.08
C CYS A 340 -15.69 -17.40 5.82
N LEU A 341 -16.86 -16.77 5.82
CA LEU A 341 -17.36 -16.10 4.62
C LEU A 341 -16.48 -14.89 4.20
N PRO A 342 -16.19 -13.90 5.08
CA PRO A 342 -15.19 -12.87 4.74
C PRO A 342 -13.79 -13.46 4.56
N GLY A 343 -13.45 -14.57 5.22
CA GLY A 343 -12.20 -15.30 5.03
C GLY A 343 -12.03 -15.87 3.62
N LEU A 344 -13.09 -16.43 3.03
CA LEU A 344 -13.07 -16.91 1.63
C LEU A 344 -12.79 -15.78 0.65
N ILE A 345 -13.24 -14.56 0.93
CA ILE A 345 -13.04 -13.41 0.08
C ILE A 345 -11.59 -12.93 0.14
N LYS A 346 -10.98 -12.83 1.34
CA LYS A 346 -9.65 -12.26 1.52
C LYS A 346 -8.61 -13.28 1.96
N SER A 347 -8.85 -14.03 3.03
CA SER A 347 -7.79 -14.77 3.74
C SER A 347 -7.25 -15.97 2.97
N LYS A 348 -8.01 -16.54 2.03
CA LYS A 348 -7.60 -17.72 1.25
C LYS A 348 -6.36 -17.44 0.40
N ASP A 349 -6.35 -16.36 -0.37
CA ASP A 349 -5.30 -16.02 -1.35
C ASP A 349 -4.80 -14.57 -1.20
N LEU A 350 -5.34 -13.81 -0.26
CA LEU A 350 -5.00 -12.40 -0.04
C LEU A 350 -4.98 -11.61 -1.36
N PHE A 351 -5.95 -11.87 -2.23
CA PHE A 351 -6.11 -11.28 -3.55
C PHE A 351 -4.90 -11.39 -4.48
N VAL A 352 -3.92 -12.26 -4.19
CA VAL A 352 -2.70 -12.41 -4.99
C VAL A 352 -3.04 -12.80 -6.43
N GLY A 353 -3.87 -13.84 -6.62
CA GLY A 353 -4.29 -14.27 -7.96
C GLY A 353 -5.03 -13.19 -8.75
N ARG A 354 -5.94 -12.46 -8.08
CA ARG A 354 -6.65 -11.32 -8.69
C ARG A 354 -5.68 -10.21 -9.12
N THR A 355 -4.75 -9.83 -8.25
CA THR A 355 -3.78 -8.77 -8.52
C THR A 355 -2.85 -9.16 -9.67
N ARG A 356 -2.34 -10.38 -9.67
CA ARG A 356 -1.53 -10.91 -10.78
C ARG A 356 -2.29 -10.87 -12.11
N LYS A 357 -3.55 -11.29 -12.11
CA LYS A 357 -4.43 -11.22 -13.30
C LYS A 357 -4.63 -9.77 -13.77
N THR A 358 -4.84 -8.82 -12.86
CA THR A 358 -4.97 -7.38 -13.20
C THR A 358 -3.70 -6.85 -13.86
N LEU A 359 -2.53 -7.33 -13.45
CA LEU A 359 -1.24 -7.00 -14.05
C LEU A 359 -0.93 -7.81 -15.33
N GLY A 360 -1.83 -8.69 -15.77
CA GLY A 360 -1.66 -9.50 -16.98
C GLY A 360 -0.67 -10.65 -16.82
N LEU A 361 -0.43 -11.08 -15.59
CA LEU A 361 0.43 -12.21 -15.26
C LEU A 361 -0.43 -13.47 -15.11
N VAL A 362 -0.02 -14.55 -15.77
CA VAL A 362 -0.67 -15.85 -15.64
C VAL A 362 -0.54 -16.33 -14.20
N SER A 363 -1.61 -16.90 -13.62
CA SER A 363 -1.53 -17.55 -12.31
C SER A 363 -0.46 -18.64 -12.39
N SER A 364 0.63 -18.50 -11.64
CA SER A 364 1.42 -19.67 -11.28
C SER A 364 0.50 -20.52 -10.41
N THR A 365 0.00 -21.60 -10.98
CA THR A 365 -0.78 -22.64 -10.30
C THR A 365 -0.02 -23.21 -9.11
#